data_c8ece31ffc8df1a8b89eafa173a69fb4
#
_entry.id   c8ece31ffc8df1a8b89eafa173a69fb4
#
_cell.length_a   1.000
_cell.length_b   1.000
_cell.length_c   1.000
_cell.angle_alpha   90.00
_cell.angle_beta   90.00
_cell.angle_gamma   90.00
#
_symmetry.space_group_name_H-M   'P 1'
#
loop_
_entity.id
_entity.type
_entity.pdbx_description
1 polymer ?
#
loop_
_entity_poly.entity_id
_entity_poly.type
_entity_poly.pdbx_seq_one_letter_code
_entity_poly.pdbx_strand_id
1 'polypeptide(L)'
;MAAPNVVNVSSIYGKTVGATLTTSTADILTCPSDKLLKINSIIVANIDGTNAANVSAVWYNADNTTQYHLAKTIQVPADSTLVVLGKDSPIYLEEGDKIQALASAASDLDIIISYEELDDA
;
A
#
# COMPACT_ATOMS: atom_id res chain seq x y z
N MET A 1 -19.06 -1.11 -13.01
CA MET A 1 -17.99 -2.05 -13.30
C MET A 1 -17.71 -2.85 -12.05
N ALA A 2 -17.41 -4.10 -12.20
CA ALA A 2 -17.21 -4.97 -11.05
C ALA A 2 -15.80 -5.57 -11.05
N ALA A 3 -15.25 -5.74 -9.86
CA ALA A 3 -13.98 -6.43 -9.71
C ALA A 3 -14.15 -7.90 -10.14
N PRO A 4 -13.11 -8.53 -10.68
CA PRO A 4 -13.20 -9.92 -11.09
C PRO A 4 -13.41 -10.85 -9.88
N ASN A 5 -14.08 -11.95 -10.13
CA ASN A 5 -14.22 -13.02 -9.17
C ASN A 5 -12.90 -13.80 -9.10
N VAL A 6 -12.33 -13.98 -7.92
CA VAL A 6 -11.03 -14.63 -7.76
C VAL A 6 -11.01 -16.09 -8.26
N VAL A 7 -12.18 -16.73 -8.34
CA VAL A 7 -12.29 -18.09 -8.85
C VAL A 7 -12.20 -18.13 -10.38
N ASN A 8 -12.60 -17.04 -11.05
CA ASN A 8 -12.76 -17.00 -12.50
C ASN A 8 -11.88 -15.97 -13.18
N VAL A 9 -10.80 -15.52 -12.51
CA VAL A 9 -9.88 -14.58 -13.18
C VAL A 9 -9.16 -15.29 -14.32
N SER A 10 -8.94 -14.58 -15.42
CA SER A 10 -8.22 -15.11 -16.57
C SER A 10 -6.73 -14.81 -16.52
N SER A 11 -6.32 -13.81 -15.78
CA SER A 11 -4.90 -13.42 -15.67
C SER A 11 -4.58 -12.91 -14.28
N ILE A 12 -3.41 -13.28 -13.78
CA ILE A 12 -2.88 -12.79 -12.51
C ILE A 12 -1.47 -12.27 -12.78
N TYR A 13 -1.24 -10.99 -12.50
CA TYR A 13 0.06 -10.36 -12.70
C TYR A 13 0.69 -10.00 -11.37
N GLY A 14 1.89 -10.51 -11.13
CA GLY A 14 2.68 -10.09 -9.97
C GLY A 14 3.31 -8.73 -10.25
N LYS A 15 3.12 -7.77 -9.33
CA LYS A 15 3.61 -6.40 -9.50
C LYS A 15 4.18 -5.87 -8.20
N THR A 16 5.04 -4.87 -8.32
CA THR A 16 5.60 -4.15 -7.17
C THR A 16 5.63 -2.67 -7.51
N VAL A 17 5.21 -1.84 -6.58
CA VAL A 17 5.27 -0.39 -6.71
C VAL A 17 6.05 0.19 -5.55
N GLY A 18 6.80 1.24 -5.79
CA GLY A 18 7.56 1.94 -4.77
C GLY A 18 7.40 3.44 -4.89
N ALA A 19 7.54 4.12 -3.77
CA ALA A 19 7.48 5.58 -3.71
C ALA A 19 8.24 6.09 -2.49
N THR A 20 8.75 7.30 -2.59
CA THR A 20 9.33 8.01 -1.45
C THR A 20 8.23 8.86 -0.82
N LEU A 21 8.05 8.72 0.48
CA LEU A 21 6.96 9.38 1.19
C LEU A 21 7.27 10.85 1.46
N THR A 22 6.22 11.66 1.44
CA THR A 22 6.28 13.06 1.83
C THR A 22 5.48 13.25 3.12
N THR A 23 5.37 14.50 3.59
CA THR A 23 4.58 14.81 4.79
C THR A 23 3.09 14.95 4.49
N SER A 24 2.70 14.84 3.23
CA SER A 24 1.30 14.89 2.81
C SER A 24 0.82 13.50 2.42
N THR A 25 -0.44 13.20 2.70
CA THR A 25 -1.05 11.93 2.28
C THR A 25 -1.00 11.81 0.76
N ALA A 26 -0.49 10.70 0.28
CA ALA A 26 -0.38 10.44 -1.16
C ALA A 26 -1.01 9.11 -1.51
N ASP A 27 -1.59 9.04 -2.72
CA ASP A 27 -2.09 7.80 -3.27
C ASP A 27 -0.90 6.98 -3.79
N ILE A 28 -0.57 5.91 -3.09
CA ILE A 28 0.57 5.07 -3.48
C ILE A 28 0.14 4.04 -4.53
N LEU A 29 -1.03 3.46 -4.32
CA LEU A 29 -1.57 2.44 -5.21
C LEU A 29 -3.09 2.58 -5.25
N THR A 30 -3.64 2.63 -6.45
CA THR A 30 -5.10 2.70 -6.67
C THR A 30 -5.52 1.51 -7.51
N CYS A 31 -6.58 0.82 -7.11
CA CYS A 31 -7.10 -0.29 -7.88
C CYS A 31 -7.87 0.23 -9.11
N PRO A 32 -7.45 -0.16 -10.31
CA PRO A 32 -8.15 0.27 -11.53
C PRO A 32 -9.55 -0.32 -11.64
N SER A 33 -10.34 0.25 -12.53
CA SER A 33 -11.66 -0.31 -12.88
C SER A 33 -11.51 -1.73 -13.44
N ASP A 34 -12.45 -2.60 -13.10
CA ASP A 34 -12.50 -3.99 -13.57
C ASP A 34 -11.33 -4.85 -13.12
N LYS A 35 -10.59 -4.42 -12.12
CA LYS A 35 -9.48 -5.18 -11.56
C LYS A 35 -9.72 -5.45 -10.09
N LEU A 36 -8.96 -6.40 -9.58
CA LEU A 36 -8.86 -6.67 -8.15
C LEU A 36 -7.38 -6.76 -7.82
N LEU A 37 -6.95 -6.06 -6.80
CA LEU A 37 -5.56 -6.12 -6.35
C LEU A 37 -5.48 -6.90 -5.04
N LYS A 38 -4.64 -7.92 -5.01
CA LYS A 38 -4.31 -8.62 -3.77
C LYS A 38 -3.00 -8.07 -3.27
N ILE A 39 -3.03 -7.40 -2.13
CA ILE A 39 -1.84 -6.81 -1.53
C ILE A 39 -1.15 -7.88 -0.69
N ASN A 40 0.04 -8.27 -1.10
CA ASN A 40 0.78 -9.33 -0.43
C ASN A 40 1.67 -8.79 0.68
N SER A 41 2.30 -7.63 0.47
CA SER A 41 3.13 -7.03 1.51
C SER A 41 3.26 -5.54 1.31
N ILE A 42 3.42 -4.83 2.42
CA ILE A 42 3.74 -3.40 2.45
C ILE A 42 4.90 -3.24 3.41
N ILE A 43 6.02 -2.74 2.92
CA ILE A 43 7.18 -2.47 3.76
C ILE A 43 7.58 -1.01 3.61
N VAL A 44 8.12 -0.46 4.69
CA VAL A 44 8.59 0.93 4.74
C VAL A 44 10.02 0.91 5.24
N ALA A 45 10.94 1.42 4.44
CA ALA A 45 12.35 1.49 4.78
C ALA A 45 12.75 2.93 5.07
N ASN A 46 13.46 3.14 6.18
CA ASN A 46 14.02 4.44 6.48
C ASN A 46 15.41 4.53 5.84
N ILE A 47 15.53 5.44 4.87
CA ILE A 47 16.78 5.61 4.14
C ILE A 47 17.65 6.75 4.70
N ASP A 48 17.22 7.35 5.81
CA ASP A 48 18.04 8.33 6.53
C ASP A 48 18.91 7.58 7.53
N GLY A 49 20.21 7.76 7.43
CA GLY A 49 21.17 7.07 8.30
C GLY A 49 21.30 7.68 9.70
N THR A 50 20.56 8.76 10.00
CA THR A 50 20.73 9.51 11.25
C THR A 50 19.43 9.64 12.04
N ASN A 51 18.31 9.93 11.37
CA ASN A 51 17.05 10.29 12.04
C ASN A 51 15.97 9.24 11.83
N ALA A 52 15.24 8.94 12.90
CA ALA A 52 14.02 8.16 12.79
C ALA A 52 12.91 9.01 12.16
N ALA A 53 11.94 8.36 11.54
CA ALA A 53 10.75 9.01 11.01
C ALA A 53 9.54 8.12 11.28
N ASN A 54 8.36 8.72 11.34
CA ASN A 54 7.12 7.98 11.57
C ASN A 54 6.36 7.81 10.25
N VAL A 55 5.72 6.66 10.09
CA VAL A 55 4.90 6.39 8.93
C VAL A 55 3.44 6.20 9.34
N SER A 56 2.53 6.70 8.51
CA SER A 56 1.11 6.37 8.59
C SER A 56 0.68 5.83 7.24
N ALA A 57 0.05 4.67 7.23
CA ALA A 57 -0.45 4.04 6.02
C ALA A 57 -1.90 3.65 6.22
N VAL A 58 -2.73 3.89 5.22
CA VAL A 58 -4.16 3.63 5.31
C VAL A 58 -4.65 2.85 4.11
N TRP A 59 -5.69 2.06 4.31
CA TRP A 59 -6.53 1.53 3.26
C TRP A 59 -7.72 2.49 3.09
N TYR A 60 -7.82 3.07 1.91
CA TYR A 60 -8.94 3.94 1.56
C TYR A 60 -10.03 3.11 0.89
N ASN A 61 -11.19 3.05 1.51
CA ASN A 61 -12.34 2.34 0.98
C ASN A 61 -13.18 3.29 0.14
N ALA A 62 -13.22 3.08 -1.18
CA ALA A 62 -13.92 3.96 -2.10
C ALA A 62 -15.45 3.90 -1.93
N ASP A 63 -15.98 2.77 -1.50
CA ASP A 63 -17.44 2.60 -1.36
C ASP A 63 -18.04 3.55 -0.33
N ASN A 64 -17.33 3.77 0.79
CA ASN A 64 -17.82 4.67 1.84
C ASN A 64 -16.88 5.87 2.05
N THR A 65 -15.92 6.07 1.16
CA THR A 65 -14.96 7.19 1.20
C THR A 65 -14.27 7.34 2.57
N THR A 66 -13.91 6.23 3.19
CA THR A 66 -13.35 6.22 4.53
C THR A 66 -11.95 5.62 4.52
N GLN A 67 -11.06 6.21 5.30
CA GLN A 67 -9.70 5.71 5.52
C GLN A 67 -9.66 4.84 6.76
N TYR A 68 -9.05 3.66 6.64
CA TYR A 68 -8.79 2.78 7.77
C TYR A 68 -7.28 2.59 7.88
N HIS A 69 -6.73 2.80 9.06
CA HIS A 69 -5.29 2.76 9.25
C HIS A 69 -4.76 1.34 9.29
N LEU A 70 -3.71 1.10 8.52
CA LEU A 70 -2.88 -0.10 8.63
C LEU A 70 -1.77 0.16 9.63
N ALA A 71 -1.25 1.39 9.64
CA ALA A 71 -0.27 1.86 10.59
C ALA A 71 -0.53 3.33 10.84
N LYS A 72 -0.46 3.77 12.09
CA LYS A 72 -0.65 5.19 12.43
C LYS A 72 0.52 5.66 13.26
N THR A 73 1.31 6.56 12.68
CA THR A 73 2.42 7.22 13.37
C THR A 73 3.38 6.20 14.01
N ILE A 74 3.76 5.17 13.23
CA ILE A 74 4.68 4.14 13.70
C ILE A 74 6.10 4.58 13.39
N GLN A 75 6.96 4.59 14.41
CA GLN A 75 8.35 4.99 14.23
C GLN A 75 9.13 3.94 13.46
N VAL A 76 9.86 4.40 12.45
CA VAL A 76 10.84 3.59 11.72
C VAL A 76 12.21 4.15 12.05
N PRO A 77 13.02 3.43 12.84
CA PRO A 77 14.35 3.92 13.20
C PRO A 77 15.23 4.11 11.97
N ALA A 78 16.26 4.93 12.11
CA ALA A 78 17.22 5.16 11.03
C ALA A 78 17.77 3.83 10.51
N ASP A 79 17.93 3.71 9.20
CA ASP A 79 18.46 2.52 8.52
C ASP A 79 17.68 1.22 8.78
N SER A 80 16.43 1.33 9.22
CA SER A 80 15.57 0.17 9.55
C SER A 80 14.40 0.05 8.59
N THR A 81 13.76 -1.12 8.60
CA THR A 81 12.59 -1.41 7.80
C THR A 81 11.46 -1.87 8.70
N LEU A 82 10.26 -1.33 8.45
CA LEU A 82 9.02 -1.74 9.12
C LEU A 82 8.17 -2.54 8.14
N VAL A 83 7.70 -3.70 8.58
CA VAL A 83 6.71 -4.47 7.81
C VAL A 83 5.33 -4.00 8.27
N VAL A 84 4.65 -3.22 7.42
CA VAL A 84 3.30 -2.75 7.71
C VAL A 84 2.28 -3.86 7.49
N LEU A 85 2.44 -4.59 6.39
CA LEU A 85 1.57 -5.71 6.06
C LEU A 85 2.44 -6.87 5.60
N GLY A 86 2.35 -7.99 6.31
CA GLY A 86 3.10 -9.18 5.97
C GLY A 86 2.32 -10.10 5.05
N LYS A 87 3.01 -11.05 4.45
CA LYS A 87 2.42 -12.01 3.52
C LYS A 87 1.32 -12.87 4.17
N ASP A 88 1.36 -13.02 5.49
CA ASP A 88 0.38 -13.83 6.22
C ASP A 88 -0.96 -13.11 6.41
N SER A 89 -1.05 -11.83 6.06
CA SER A 89 -2.25 -11.02 6.28
C SER A 89 -2.59 -10.21 5.02
N PRO A 90 -2.74 -10.86 3.86
CA PRO A 90 -3.02 -10.10 2.64
C PRO A 90 -4.40 -9.43 2.71
N ILE A 91 -4.52 -8.30 2.01
CA ILE A 91 -5.79 -7.62 1.84
C ILE A 91 -6.07 -7.43 0.36
N TYR A 92 -7.34 -7.19 0.03
CA TYR A 92 -7.74 -6.94 -1.34
C TYR A 92 -8.17 -5.49 -1.51
N LEU A 93 -7.82 -4.90 -2.65
CA LEU A 93 -8.36 -3.61 -3.07
C LEU A 93 -9.36 -3.87 -4.19
N GLU A 94 -10.59 -3.41 -3.99
CA GLU A 94 -11.61 -3.40 -5.03
C GLU A 94 -11.50 -2.12 -5.83
N GLU A 95 -12.28 -2.00 -6.90
CA GLU A 95 -12.21 -0.83 -7.78
C GLU A 95 -12.28 0.48 -7.00
N GLY A 96 -11.33 1.35 -7.25
CA GLY A 96 -11.27 2.66 -6.64
C GLY A 96 -10.63 2.70 -5.26
N ASP A 97 -10.46 1.56 -4.61
CA ASP A 97 -9.77 1.51 -3.31
C ASP A 97 -8.30 1.86 -3.48
N LYS A 98 -7.71 2.37 -2.41
CA LYS A 98 -6.32 2.85 -2.46
C LYS A 98 -5.53 2.43 -1.24
N ILE A 99 -4.23 2.35 -1.42
CA ILE A 99 -3.28 2.42 -0.31
C ILE A 99 -2.69 3.83 -0.33
N GLN A 100 -2.83 4.54 0.77
CA GLN A 100 -2.30 5.89 0.93
C GLN A 100 -1.31 5.90 2.08
N ALA A 101 -0.34 6.78 2.03
CA ALA A 101 0.66 6.86 3.10
C ALA A 101 1.28 8.24 3.17
N LEU A 102 1.85 8.53 4.35
CA LEU A 102 2.63 9.74 4.58
C LEU A 102 3.70 9.48 5.64
N ALA A 103 4.67 10.35 5.70
CA ALA A 103 5.75 10.28 6.68
C ALA A 103 5.80 11.56 7.51
N SER A 104 6.46 11.48 8.67
CA SER A 104 6.66 12.68 9.51
C SER A 104 7.75 13.60 8.95
N ALA A 105 8.57 13.12 8.03
CA ALA A 105 9.62 13.90 7.38
C ALA A 105 9.70 13.50 5.91
N ALA A 106 9.90 14.49 5.05
CA ALA A 106 9.98 14.25 3.61
C ALA A 106 11.28 13.54 3.24
N SER A 107 11.21 12.61 2.31
CA SER A 107 12.36 11.95 1.68
C SER A 107 13.15 11.01 2.59
N ASP A 108 12.63 10.68 3.77
CA ASP A 108 13.32 9.76 4.68
C ASP A 108 12.81 8.33 4.57
N LEU A 109 11.56 8.13 4.15
CA LEU A 109 10.93 6.82 4.09
C LEU A 109 10.55 6.45 2.67
N ASP A 110 10.94 5.24 2.26
CA ASP A 110 10.48 4.62 1.02
C ASP A 110 9.47 3.55 1.37
N ILE A 111 8.35 3.51 0.63
CA ILE A 111 7.35 2.46 0.76
C ILE A 111 7.40 1.57 -0.47
N ILE A 112 7.28 0.25 -0.25
CA ILE A 112 7.28 -0.74 -1.32
C ILE A 112 6.09 -1.66 -1.09
N ILE A 113 5.27 -1.82 -2.12
CA ILE A 113 4.07 -2.66 -2.07
C ILE A 113 4.20 -3.75 -3.13
N SER A 114 4.13 -5.01 -2.69
CA SER A 114 4.08 -6.16 -3.58
C SER A 114 2.63 -6.64 -3.66
N TYR A 115 2.14 -6.83 -4.87
CA TYR A 115 0.74 -7.17 -5.06
C TYR A 115 0.53 -7.99 -6.32
N GLU A 116 -0.65 -8.60 -6.41
CA GLU A 116 -1.12 -9.29 -7.61
C GLU A 116 -2.31 -8.55 -8.17
N GLU A 117 -2.29 -8.29 -9.48
CA GLU A 117 -3.41 -7.69 -10.18
C GLU A 117 -4.18 -8.81 -10.89
N LEU A 118 -5.44 -8.97 -10.51
CA LEU A 118 -6.32 -9.99 -11.04
C LEU A 118 -7.22 -9.38 -12.10
N ASP A 119 -7.25 -10.00 -13.25
CA ASP A 119 -7.95 -9.48 -14.43
C ASP A 119 -8.75 -10.62 -15.05
N ASP A 120 -10.01 -10.38 -15.35
CA ASP A 120 -10.85 -11.36 -16.02
C ASP A 120 -11.03 -11.10 -17.53
N ALA A 121 -10.31 -10.15 -18.06
CA ALA A 121 -10.37 -9.79 -19.47
C ALA A 121 -9.51 -10.68 -20.34
#